data_cbc1edac3ee4bee282245490e30b0ca4
#
_entry.id   cbc1edac3ee4bee282245490e30b0ca4
#
_cell.length_a   1.000
_cell.length_b   1.000
_cell.length_c   1.000
_cell.angle_alpha   90.00
_cell.angle_beta   90.00
_cell.angle_gamma   90.00
#
_symmetry.space_group_name_H-M   'P 1'
#
loop_
_entity.id
_entity.type
_entity.pdbx_description
1 polymer ?
#
loop_
_entity_poly.entity_id
_entity_poly.type
_entity_poly.pdbx_seq_one_letter_code
_entity_poly.pdbx_strand_id
1 'polypeptide(L)'
;RVNSDLVGKVVNIASRCAGFIGKGFDGYLAEQPDNPELLAQIQSFKDEIGDLYESREYSKAIRLIMALADKANQYINDKEPWVIAKTDKQSPELQAICSSGINAFRLLMCYLKPVLPAMTASAEQFLAIEPLRWDDLDQLLVGHKINKFKPLMTRVEADKVQAMVDATQKEFEELAQTKAESPAPAAENTTGFEDEIEFDDFAKVDLRIAEIISAEHVEGADKLL
;
A
#
# COMPACT_ATOMS: atom_id res chain seq x y z
N ARG A 1 -3.84 13.37 -1.46
CA ARG A 1 -3.17 12.33 -2.30
C ARG A 1 -3.96 11.02 -2.34
N VAL A 2 -4.54 10.51 -1.23
CA VAL A 2 -5.33 9.27 -1.26
C VAL A 2 -6.40 9.31 -2.36
N ASN A 3 -7.20 10.37 -2.39
CA ASN A 3 -8.29 10.52 -3.37
C ASN A 3 -7.80 10.70 -4.81
N SER A 4 -6.72 11.47 -5.02
CA SER A 4 -6.17 11.73 -6.36
C SER A 4 -5.35 10.57 -6.90
N ASP A 5 -4.45 10.03 -6.09
CA ASP A 5 -3.42 9.10 -6.56
C ASP A 5 -3.88 7.65 -6.44
N LEU A 6 -4.44 7.24 -5.30
CA LEU A 6 -4.88 5.85 -5.14
C LEU A 6 -6.24 5.61 -5.77
N VAL A 7 -7.26 6.37 -5.37
CA VAL A 7 -8.63 6.17 -5.90
C VAL A 7 -8.73 6.63 -7.35
N GLY A 8 -8.24 7.86 -7.65
CA GLY A 8 -8.38 8.50 -8.95
C GLY A 8 -7.44 7.98 -10.03
N LYS A 9 -6.32 7.35 -9.68
CA LYS A 9 -5.37 6.80 -10.66
C LYS A 9 -5.31 5.28 -10.58
N VAL A 10 -4.79 4.69 -9.51
CA VAL A 10 -4.50 3.25 -9.46
C VAL A 10 -5.78 2.41 -9.50
N VAL A 11 -6.72 2.64 -8.59
CA VAL A 11 -7.99 1.88 -8.56
C VAL A 11 -8.81 2.14 -9.83
N ASN A 12 -8.72 3.35 -10.39
CA ASN A 12 -9.43 3.74 -11.59
C ASN A 12 -9.05 2.88 -12.81
N ILE A 13 -7.79 2.46 -12.93
CA ILE A 13 -7.33 1.57 -14.02
C ILE A 13 -8.18 0.29 -14.01
N ALA A 14 -8.24 -0.40 -12.85
CA ALA A 14 -9.01 -1.63 -12.71
C ALA A 14 -10.51 -1.39 -12.91
N SER A 15 -11.08 -0.35 -12.32
CA SER A 15 -12.53 -0.09 -12.40
C SER A 15 -13.02 0.20 -13.80
N ARG A 16 -12.20 0.83 -14.65
CA ARG A 16 -12.53 1.14 -16.06
C ARG A 16 -12.48 -0.08 -16.98
N CYS A 17 -11.66 -1.09 -16.65
CA CYS A 17 -11.44 -2.28 -17.47
C CYS A 17 -12.28 -3.48 -17.00
N ALA A 18 -12.37 -3.70 -15.69
CA ALA A 18 -13.00 -4.88 -15.10
C ALA A 18 -14.46 -5.08 -15.50
N GLY A 19 -15.20 -3.98 -15.65
CA GLY A 19 -16.60 -4.02 -16.04
C GLY A 19 -16.83 -4.59 -17.44
N PHE A 20 -15.93 -4.31 -18.38
CA PHE A 20 -15.98 -4.86 -19.74
C PHE A 20 -15.59 -6.34 -19.74
N ILE A 21 -14.53 -6.70 -19.04
CA ILE A 21 -14.07 -8.10 -18.90
C ILE A 21 -15.18 -8.96 -18.28
N GLY A 22 -15.80 -8.50 -17.19
CA GLY A 22 -16.85 -9.26 -16.52
C GLY A 22 -18.14 -9.42 -17.32
N LYS A 23 -18.51 -8.40 -18.14
CA LYS A 23 -19.78 -8.41 -18.89
C LYS A 23 -19.68 -9.00 -20.28
N GLY A 24 -18.55 -8.81 -20.93
CA GLY A 24 -18.34 -9.23 -22.31
C GLY A 24 -17.65 -10.57 -22.44
N PHE A 25 -16.87 -11.00 -21.44
CA PHE A 25 -15.92 -12.11 -21.55
C PHE A 25 -15.96 -13.05 -20.33
N ASP A 26 -17.05 -13.06 -19.58
CA ASP A 26 -17.25 -13.92 -18.38
C ASP A 26 -16.12 -13.88 -17.35
N GLY A 27 -15.41 -12.75 -17.31
CA GLY A 27 -14.29 -12.53 -16.42
C GLY A 27 -12.94 -13.00 -16.97
N TYR A 28 -12.84 -13.53 -18.19
CA TYR A 28 -11.60 -14.01 -18.75
C TYR A 28 -10.80 -12.89 -19.42
N LEU A 29 -9.53 -12.79 -19.06
CA LEU A 29 -8.55 -11.94 -19.74
C LEU A 29 -8.18 -12.55 -21.09
N ALA A 30 -7.72 -11.72 -22.03
CA ALA A 30 -7.24 -12.18 -23.33
C ALA A 30 -5.97 -13.03 -23.20
N GLU A 31 -5.75 -13.92 -24.15
CA GLU A 31 -4.50 -14.69 -24.28
C GLU A 31 -3.31 -13.81 -24.65
N GLN A 32 -3.57 -12.67 -25.28
CA GLN A 32 -2.55 -11.69 -25.63
C GLN A 32 -3.03 -10.29 -25.26
N PRO A 33 -2.28 -9.52 -24.46
CA PRO A 33 -2.57 -8.13 -24.19
C PRO A 33 -2.33 -7.26 -25.45
N ASP A 34 -3.10 -6.17 -25.58
CA ASP A 34 -2.99 -5.23 -26.72
C ASP A 34 -1.65 -4.49 -26.74
N ASN A 35 -1.10 -4.15 -25.58
CA ASN A 35 0.12 -3.35 -25.48
C ASN A 35 1.18 -4.01 -24.58
N PRO A 36 1.92 -5.02 -25.10
CA PRO A 36 2.98 -5.67 -24.34
C PRO A 36 4.15 -4.73 -24.02
N GLU A 37 4.38 -3.69 -24.84
CA GLU A 37 5.46 -2.73 -24.65
C GLU A 37 5.22 -1.87 -23.38
N LEU A 38 4.00 -1.40 -23.15
CA LEU A 38 3.63 -0.71 -21.92
C LEU A 38 3.86 -1.60 -20.69
N LEU A 39 3.46 -2.86 -20.78
CA LEU A 39 3.62 -3.80 -19.66
C LEU A 39 5.10 -4.08 -19.39
N ALA A 40 5.90 -4.33 -20.43
CA ALA A 40 7.34 -4.47 -20.32
C ALA A 40 8.01 -3.23 -19.76
N GLN A 41 7.55 -2.02 -20.14
CA GLN A 41 8.03 -0.79 -19.57
C GLN A 41 7.73 -0.71 -18.06
N ILE A 42 6.52 -1.09 -17.61
CA ILE A 42 6.20 -1.10 -16.18
C ILE A 42 7.09 -2.11 -15.44
N GLN A 43 7.28 -3.31 -16.01
CA GLN A 43 8.13 -4.36 -15.43
C GLN A 43 9.60 -3.95 -15.33
N SER A 44 10.12 -3.16 -16.28
CA SER A 44 11.53 -2.73 -16.30
C SER A 44 11.94 -1.84 -15.10
N PHE A 45 11.00 -1.31 -14.34
CA PHE A 45 11.26 -0.53 -13.11
C PHE A 45 11.42 -1.39 -11.86
N LYS A 46 11.41 -2.74 -12.00
CA LYS A 46 11.48 -3.69 -10.88
C LYS A 46 12.67 -3.42 -9.97
N ASP A 47 13.86 -3.33 -10.53
CA ASP A 47 15.09 -3.14 -9.75
C ASP A 47 15.17 -1.73 -9.18
N GLU A 48 14.87 -0.68 -9.97
CA GLU A 48 14.91 0.70 -9.51
C GLU A 48 13.94 0.95 -8.33
N ILE A 49 12.71 0.43 -8.41
CA ILE A 49 11.74 0.57 -7.31
C ILE A 49 12.17 -0.27 -6.11
N GLY A 50 12.74 -1.45 -6.33
CA GLY A 50 13.32 -2.29 -5.29
C GLY A 50 14.41 -1.57 -4.51
N ASP A 51 15.39 -1.02 -5.22
CA ASP A 51 16.50 -0.25 -4.64
C ASP A 51 16.02 0.97 -3.85
N LEU A 52 14.99 1.66 -4.34
CA LEU A 52 14.37 2.78 -3.63
C LEU A 52 13.71 2.34 -2.32
N TYR A 53 13.09 1.17 -2.27
CA TYR A 53 12.54 0.61 -1.04
C TYR A 53 13.64 0.20 -0.06
N GLU A 54 14.67 -0.50 -0.53
CA GLU A 54 15.83 -0.90 0.29
C GLU A 54 16.57 0.30 0.89
N SER A 55 16.75 1.37 0.11
CA SER A 55 17.35 2.62 0.56
C SER A 55 16.40 3.52 1.38
N ARG A 56 15.16 3.08 1.64
CA ARG A 56 14.10 3.83 2.36
C ARG A 56 13.69 5.15 1.69
N GLU A 57 13.89 5.26 0.39
CA GLU A 57 13.50 6.41 -0.44
C GLU A 57 12.02 6.32 -0.86
N TYR A 58 11.14 6.01 0.09
CA TYR A 58 9.71 5.72 -0.16
C TYR A 58 8.99 6.78 -0.99
N SER A 59 9.29 8.05 -0.76
CA SER A 59 8.69 9.15 -1.51
C SER A 59 9.07 9.14 -3.00
N LYS A 60 10.27 8.67 -3.33
CA LYS A 60 10.73 8.53 -4.72
C LYS A 60 10.07 7.32 -5.36
N ALA A 61 10.06 6.17 -4.66
CA ALA A 61 9.38 4.96 -5.11
C ALA A 61 7.91 5.24 -5.45
N ILE A 62 7.16 5.86 -4.55
CA ILE A 62 5.74 6.18 -4.78
C ILE A 62 5.55 7.14 -5.95
N ARG A 63 6.40 8.16 -6.11
CA ARG A 63 6.31 9.06 -7.29
C ARG A 63 6.52 8.32 -8.59
N LEU A 64 7.47 7.40 -8.62
CA LEU A 64 7.76 6.59 -9.81
C LEU A 64 6.58 5.66 -10.15
N ILE A 65 6.04 4.97 -9.14
CA ILE A 65 4.84 4.12 -9.30
C ILE A 65 3.64 4.94 -9.81
N MET A 66 3.43 6.16 -9.28
CA MET A 66 2.35 7.03 -9.75
C MET A 66 2.57 7.51 -11.19
N ALA A 67 3.81 7.74 -11.62
CA ALA A 67 4.11 8.04 -13.02
C ALA A 67 3.80 6.86 -13.95
N LEU A 68 4.06 5.62 -13.52
CA LEU A 68 3.66 4.43 -14.26
C LEU A 68 2.13 4.28 -14.32
N ALA A 69 1.42 4.60 -13.23
CA ALA A 69 -0.04 4.61 -13.22
C ALA A 69 -0.62 5.67 -14.17
N ASP A 70 0.03 6.83 -14.32
CA ASP A 70 -0.36 7.85 -15.30
C ASP A 70 -0.24 7.32 -16.73
N LYS A 71 0.85 6.60 -17.06
CA LYS A 71 1.03 5.96 -18.39
C LYS A 71 -0.07 4.93 -18.67
N ALA A 72 -0.41 4.10 -17.69
CA ALA A 72 -1.49 3.13 -17.82
C ALA A 72 -2.86 3.80 -18.04
N ASN A 73 -3.15 4.88 -17.34
CA ASN A 73 -4.39 5.65 -17.55
C ASN A 73 -4.39 6.36 -18.91
N GLN A 74 -3.25 6.91 -19.35
CA GLN A 74 -3.11 7.51 -20.67
C GLN A 74 -3.42 6.49 -21.77
N TYR A 75 -2.80 5.31 -21.70
CA TYR A 75 -3.08 4.20 -22.64
C TYR A 75 -4.59 3.90 -22.71
N ILE A 76 -5.27 3.74 -21.58
CA ILE A 76 -6.71 3.46 -21.54
C ILE A 76 -7.52 4.65 -22.13
N ASN A 77 -7.08 5.88 -21.91
CA ASN A 77 -7.71 7.06 -22.51
C ASN A 77 -7.56 7.07 -24.03
N ASP A 78 -6.36 6.76 -24.54
CA ASP A 78 -6.07 6.78 -25.97
C ASP A 78 -6.80 5.66 -26.72
N LYS A 79 -7.00 4.51 -26.06
CA LYS A 79 -7.71 3.35 -26.64
C LYS A 79 -9.25 3.44 -26.52
N GLU A 80 -9.76 4.27 -25.65
CA GLU A 80 -11.20 4.52 -25.45
C GLU A 80 -12.09 3.24 -25.44
N PRO A 81 -11.82 2.25 -24.57
CA PRO A 81 -12.54 0.96 -24.58
C PRO A 81 -14.07 1.11 -24.44
N TRP A 82 -14.53 2.22 -23.83
CA TRP A 82 -15.96 2.54 -23.74
C TRP A 82 -16.59 2.91 -25.09
N VAL A 83 -15.81 3.38 -26.07
CA VAL A 83 -16.29 3.64 -27.43
C VAL A 83 -16.43 2.32 -28.17
N ILE A 84 -15.44 1.45 -28.14
CA ILE A 84 -15.48 0.11 -28.73
C ILE A 84 -16.65 -0.69 -28.18
N ALA A 85 -16.86 -0.66 -26.87
CA ALA A 85 -17.94 -1.37 -26.18
C ALA A 85 -19.35 -0.91 -26.57
N LYS A 86 -19.52 0.29 -27.13
CA LYS A 86 -20.81 0.75 -27.67
C LYS A 86 -21.17 0.04 -28.98
N THR A 87 -20.17 -0.29 -29.77
CA THR A 87 -20.33 -0.94 -31.08
C THR A 87 -20.34 -2.46 -30.94
N ASP A 88 -19.36 -3.01 -30.23
CA ASP A 88 -19.24 -4.45 -29.98
C ASP A 88 -18.69 -4.72 -28.56
N LYS A 89 -19.54 -5.27 -27.71
CA LYS A 89 -19.18 -5.62 -26.32
C LYS A 89 -18.35 -6.89 -26.20
N GLN A 90 -18.24 -7.67 -27.26
CA GLN A 90 -17.46 -8.91 -27.31
C GLN A 90 -16.29 -8.83 -28.29
N SER A 91 -15.91 -7.63 -28.71
CA SER A 91 -14.74 -7.39 -29.55
C SER A 91 -13.47 -7.95 -28.90
N PRO A 92 -12.69 -8.80 -29.59
CA PRO A 92 -11.39 -9.25 -29.10
C PRO A 92 -10.42 -8.10 -28.80
N GLU A 93 -10.52 -7.00 -29.55
CA GLU A 93 -9.76 -5.78 -29.31
C GLU A 93 -10.11 -5.17 -27.95
N LEU A 94 -11.40 -5.06 -27.61
CA LEU A 94 -11.85 -4.59 -26.30
C LEU A 94 -11.30 -5.46 -25.17
N GLN A 95 -11.33 -6.78 -25.34
CA GLN A 95 -10.79 -7.72 -24.37
C GLN A 95 -9.29 -7.52 -24.19
N ALA A 96 -8.52 -7.43 -25.27
CA ALA A 96 -7.07 -7.26 -25.23
C ALA A 96 -6.66 -5.93 -24.57
N ILE A 97 -7.34 -4.82 -24.90
CA ILE A 97 -7.11 -3.51 -24.28
C ILE A 97 -7.38 -3.56 -22.76
N CYS A 98 -8.54 -4.09 -22.37
CA CYS A 98 -8.89 -4.19 -20.96
C CYS A 98 -7.97 -5.15 -20.22
N SER A 99 -7.49 -6.22 -20.84
CA SER A 99 -6.51 -7.14 -20.26
C SER A 99 -5.15 -6.48 -20.05
N SER A 100 -4.71 -5.60 -20.95
CA SER A 100 -3.52 -4.76 -20.74
C SER A 100 -3.70 -3.84 -19.53
N GLY A 101 -4.86 -3.19 -19.38
CA GLY A 101 -5.18 -2.35 -18.21
C GLY A 101 -5.17 -3.14 -16.89
N ILE A 102 -5.76 -4.34 -16.86
CA ILE A 102 -5.77 -5.19 -15.65
C ILE A 102 -4.35 -5.67 -15.31
N ASN A 103 -3.53 -6.05 -16.30
CA ASN A 103 -2.14 -6.41 -16.04
C ASN A 103 -1.31 -5.23 -15.54
N ALA A 104 -1.46 -4.04 -16.12
CA ALA A 104 -0.82 -2.83 -15.61
C ALA A 104 -1.22 -2.55 -14.15
N PHE A 105 -2.51 -2.66 -13.82
CA PHE A 105 -2.99 -2.55 -12.45
C PHE A 105 -2.34 -3.58 -11.52
N ARG A 106 -2.25 -4.85 -11.92
CA ARG A 106 -1.61 -5.91 -11.13
C ARG A 106 -0.15 -5.61 -10.83
N LEU A 107 0.62 -5.18 -11.84
CA LEU A 107 2.03 -4.80 -11.67
C LEU A 107 2.17 -3.63 -10.68
N LEU A 108 1.33 -2.60 -10.80
CA LEU A 108 1.30 -1.48 -9.86
C LEU A 108 0.95 -1.92 -8.44
N MET A 109 0.03 -2.87 -8.27
CA MET A 109 -0.31 -3.42 -6.96
C MET A 109 0.85 -4.21 -6.35
N CYS A 110 1.63 -4.93 -7.16
CA CYS A 110 2.84 -5.59 -6.70
C CYS A 110 3.85 -4.58 -6.14
N TYR A 111 4.11 -3.49 -6.86
CA TYR A 111 4.97 -2.41 -6.39
C TYR A 111 4.45 -1.70 -5.13
N LEU A 112 3.14 -1.55 -4.99
CA LEU A 112 2.53 -0.88 -3.84
C LEU A 112 2.35 -1.80 -2.62
N LYS A 113 2.52 -3.10 -2.76
CA LYS A 113 2.30 -4.07 -1.66
C LYS A 113 3.08 -3.75 -0.39
N PRO A 114 4.36 -3.33 -0.42
CA PRO A 114 5.11 -3.00 0.79
C PRO A 114 4.48 -1.87 1.62
N VAL A 115 3.78 -0.94 0.98
CA VAL A 115 3.19 0.25 1.65
C VAL A 115 1.67 0.18 1.79
N LEU A 116 0.99 -0.64 0.99
CA LEU A 116 -0.47 -0.80 0.96
C LEU A 116 -0.90 -2.28 1.00
N PRO A 117 -0.47 -3.07 1.99
CA PRO A 117 -0.70 -4.52 2.02
C PRO A 117 -2.20 -4.88 2.02
N ALA A 118 -3.04 -4.16 2.77
CA ALA A 118 -4.48 -4.43 2.84
C ALA A 118 -5.21 -4.17 1.51
N MET A 119 -4.83 -3.09 0.79
CA MET A 119 -5.38 -2.80 -0.53
C MET A 119 -4.93 -3.85 -1.54
N THR A 120 -3.67 -4.28 -1.47
CA THR A 120 -3.13 -5.32 -2.35
C THR A 120 -3.82 -6.67 -2.10
N ALA A 121 -4.06 -7.06 -0.86
CA ALA A 121 -4.82 -8.27 -0.54
C ALA A 121 -6.24 -8.26 -1.15
N SER A 122 -6.91 -7.10 -1.14
CA SER A 122 -8.20 -6.93 -1.81
C SER A 122 -8.09 -7.01 -3.33
N ALA A 123 -6.99 -6.52 -3.90
CA ALA A 123 -6.70 -6.61 -5.34
C ALA A 123 -6.38 -8.07 -5.75
N GLU A 124 -5.64 -8.81 -4.94
CA GLU A 124 -5.34 -10.24 -5.14
C GLU A 124 -6.65 -11.07 -5.18
N GLN A 125 -7.58 -10.80 -4.27
CA GLN A 125 -8.90 -11.43 -4.29
C GLN A 125 -9.70 -11.09 -5.56
N PHE A 126 -9.68 -9.82 -5.99
CA PHE A 126 -10.30 -9.39 -7.24
C PHE A 126 -9.68 -10.09 -8.45
N LEU A 127 -8.36 -10.17 -8.50
CA LEU A 127 -7.62 -10.80 -9.58
C LEU A 127 -7.69 -12.34 -9.54
N ALA A 128 -8.22 -12.94 -8.48
CA ALA A 128 -8.27 -14.38 -8.24
C ALA A 128 -6.88 -15.03 -8.33
N ILE A 129 -5.89 -14.44 -7.68
CA ILE A 129 -4.50 -14.89 -7.65
C ILE A 129 -4.03 -15.13 -6.21
N GLU A 130 -2.96 -15.92 -6.08
CA GLU A 130 -2.21 -16.06 -4.84
C GLU A 130 -1.57 -14.73 -4.42
N PRO A 131 -1.16 -14.58 -3.14
CA PRO A 131 -0.51 -13.37 -2.66
C PRO A 131 0.70 -12.99 -3.49
N LEU A 132 0.67 -11.79 -4.07
CA LEU A 132 1.72 -11.25 -4.95
C LEU A 132 3.08 -11.24 -4.25
N ARG A 133 4.09 -11.70 -4.98
CA ARG A 133 5.51 -11.63 -4.62
C ARG A 133 6.24 -10.72 -5.61
N TRP A 134 7.42 -10.25 -5.21
CA TRP A 134 8.21 -9.37 -6.07
C TRP A 134 8.60 -10.03 -7.41
N ASP A 135 8.82 -11.33 -7.42
CA ASP A 135 9.14 -12.10 -8.65
C ASP A 135 7.95 -12.26 -9.59
N ASP A 136 6.72 -12.06 -9.11
CA ASP A 136 5.53 -12.10 -9.98
C ASP A 136 5.46 -10.90 -10.94
N LEU A 137 6.31 -9.87 -10.74
CA LEU A 137 6.46 -8.76 -11.69
C LEU A 137 6.90 -9.25 -13.09
N ASP A 138 7.60 -10.38 -13.19
CA ASP A 138 8.11 -10.92 -14.46
C ASP A 138 7.03 -11.65 -15.27
N GLN A 139 5.82 -11.82 -14.72
CA GLN A 139 4.73 -12.57 -15.34
C GLN A 139 3.52 -11.67 -15.63
N LEU A 140 2.72 -12.08 -16.61
CA LEU A 140 1.43 -11.46 -16.92
C LEU A 140 0.30 -12.48 -16.75
N LEU A 141 -0.91 -11.98 -16.45
CA LEU A 141 -2.11 -12.80 -16.45
C LEU A 141 -2.67 -12.86 -17.89
N VAL A 142 -2.66 -14.04 -18.48
CA VAL A 142 -3.19 -14.31 -19.83
C VAL A 142 -4.19 -15.46 -19.75
N GLY A 143 -5.30 -15.39 -20.49
CA GLY A 143 -6.37 -16.39 -20.42
C GLY A 143 -6.94 -16.60 -19.01
N HIS A 144 -6.60 -15.74 -18.07
CA HIS A 144 -6.89 -15.88 -16.64
C HIS A 144 -8.27 -15.32 -16.29
N LYS A 145 -8.98 -15.97 -15.40
CA LYS A 145 -10.30 -15.53 -14.94
C LYS A 145 -10.18 -14.66 -13.68
N ILE A 146 -10.69 -13.44 -13.76
CA ILE A 146 -10.79 -12.53 -12.61
C ILE A 146 -12.19 -12.57 -11.97
N ASN A 147 -12.28 -12.22 -10.70
CA ASN A 147 -13.53 -12.09 -9.99
C ASN A 147 -14.24 -10.77 -10.33
N LYS A 148 -15.50 -10.65 -9.88
CA LYS A 148 -16.26 -9.40 -10.02
C LYS A 148 -15.56 -8.27 -9.25
N PHE A 149 -15.29 -7.16 -9.92
CA PHE A 149 -14.70 -5.98 -9.30
C PHE A 149 -15.62 -5.39 -8.21
N LYS A 150 -15.03 -5.14 -7.06
CA LYS A 150 -15.61 -4.34 -5.98
C LYS A 150 -14.67 -3.17 -5.71
N PRO A 151 -15.17 -1.99 -5.31
CA PRO A 151 -14.31 -0.86 -4.97
C PRO A 151 -13.26 -1.27 -3.94
N LEU A 152 -11.98 -1.15 -4.30
CA LEU A 152 -10.84 -1.54 -3.44
C LEU A 152 -10.56 -0.47 -2.38
N MET A 153 -10.98 0.75 -2.65
CA MET A 153 -10.83 1.89 -1.77
C MET A 153 -11.93 2.92 -2.04
N THR A 154 -12.44 3.53 -0.99
CA THR A 154 -13.41 4.63 -1.06
C THR A 154 -12.69 5.96 -0.90
N ARG A 155 -13.31 7.03 -1.42
CA ARG A 155 -12.79 8.38 -1.20
C ARG A 155 -12.83 8.74 0.28
N VAL A 156 -11.78 9.37 0.73
CA VAL A 156 -11.71 9.96 2.06
C VAL A 156 -12.51 11.27 2.05
N GLU A 157 -13.53 11.35 2.89
CA GLU A 157 -14.38 12.52 3.04
C GLU A 157 -13.79 13.47 4.08
N ALA A 158 -13.81 14.78 3.79
CA ALA A 158 -13.22 15.80 4.66
C ALA A 158 -13.84 15.78 6.07
N ASP A 159 -15.16 15.58 6.16
CA ASP A 159 -15.89 15.56 7.43
C ASP A 159 -15.44 14.40 8.33
N LYS A 160 -15.12 13.24 7.75
CA LYS A 160 -14.59 12.09 8.51
C LYS A 160 -13.17 12.35 9.03
N VAL A 161 -12.36 13.05 8.24
CA VAL A 161 -11.01 13.47 8.68
C VAL A 161 -11.13 14.47 9.82
N GLN A 162 -12.03 15.47 9.71
CA GLN A 162 -12.22 16.45 10.75
C GLN A 162 -12.73 15.79 12.04
N ALA A 163 -13.70 14.89 11.96
CA ALA A 163 -14.21 14.15 13.11
C ALA A 163 -13.11 13.32 13.81
N MET A 164 -12.18 12.74 13.06
CA MET A 164 -11.04 12.03 13.63
C MET A 164 -10.06 12.98 14.33
N VAL A 165 -9.78 14.14 13.74
CA VAL A 165 -8.92 15.17 14.34
C VAL A 165 -9.55 15.69 15.63
N ASP A 166 -10.86 16.02 15.61
CA ASP A 166 -11.59 16.52 16.77
C ASP A 166 -11.64 15.48 17.91
N ALA A 167 -11.80 14.20 17.57
CA ALA A 167 -11.77 13.11 18.55
C ALA A 167 -10.39 12.98 19.22
N THR A 168 -9.32 13.02 18.42
CA THR A 168 -7.95 12.96 18.92
C THR A 168 -7.63 14.17 19.80
N GLN A 169 -8.07 15.37 19.39
CA GLN A 169 -7.85 16.59 20.17
C GLN A 169 -8.57 16.54 21.55
N LYS A 170 -9.80 16.03 21.59
CA LYS A 170 -10.53 15.82 22.83
C LYS A 170 -9.83 14.83 23.75
N GLU A 171 -9.32 13.73 23.20
CA GLU A 171 -8.58 12.74 23.99
C GLU A 171 -7.31 13.34 24.59
N PHE A 172 -6.59 14.17 23.85
CA PHE A 172 -5.43 14.90 24.38
C PHE A 172 -5.83 15.92 25.48
N GLU A 173 -6.94 16.64 25.29
CA GLU A 173 -7.44 17.59 26.29
C GLU A 173 -7.87 16.86 27.58
N GLU A 174 -8.56 15.73 27.48
CA GLU A 174 -8.95 14.88 28.61
C GLU A 174 -7.74 14.32 29.37
N LEU A 175 -6.72 13.84 28.64
CA LEU A 175 -5.46 13.38 29.24
C LEU A 175 -4.68 14.51 29.92
N ALA A 176 -4.69 15.70 29.37
CA ALA A 176 -4.06 16.86 29.95
C ALA A 176 -4.78 17.32 31.26
N GLN A 177 -6.14 17.28 31.25
CA GLN A 177 -6.94 17.59 32.43
C GLN A 177 -6.74 16.56 33.57
N THR A 178 -6.72 15.27 33.21
CA THR A 178 -6.48 14.18 34.18
C THR A 178 -5.09 14.28 34.82
N LYS A 179 -4.10 14.76 34.09
CA LYS A 179 -2.76 15.07 34.63
C LYS A 179 -2.73 16.34 35.50
N ALA A 180 -3.60 17.30 35.20
CA ALA A 180 -3.68 18.56 35.98
C ALA A 180 -4.50 18.41 37.26
N GLU A 181 -5.49 17.50 37.31
CA GLU A 181 -6.32 17.19 38.48
C GLU A 181 -5.68 16.16 39.42
N SER A 182 -4.63 15.48 39.00
CA SER A 182 -3.84 14.67 39.91
C SER A 182 -3.05 15.63 40.83
N PRO A 183 -3.32 15.70 42.17
CA PRO A 183 -2.50 16.50 43.06
C PRO A 183 -1.07 16.01 42.90
N ALA A 184 -0.13 16.96 42.77
CA ALA A 184 1.29 16.63 42.75
C ALA A 184 1.55 15.65 43.92
N PRO A 185 2.08 14.47 43.66
CA PRO A 185 2.38 13.55 44.74
C PRO A 185 3.37 14.26 45.66
N ALA A 186 2.99 14.45 46.94
CA ALA A 186 3.94 14.74 47.97
C ALA A 186 5.09 13.75 47.80
N ALA A 187 6.31 14.27 47.82
CA ALA A 187 7.52 13.50 47.58
C ALA A 187 7.61 12.30 48.53
N GLU A 188 7.06 11.17 48.10
CA GLU A 188 7.43 9.85 48.58
C GLU A 188 8.18 9.16 47.45
N ASN A 189 9.50 9.08 47.61
CA ASN A 189 10.40 8.28 46.77
C ASN A 189 10.00 6.81 46.83
N THR A 190 9.06 6.37 45.92
CA THR A 190 8.62 4.98 45.84
C THR A 190 8.50 4.48 44.38
N THR A 191 9.10 5.15 43.42
CA THR A 191 9.35 4.59 42.09
C THR A 191 10.85 4.53 41.93
N GLY A 192 11.40 3.34 41.68
CA GLY A 192 12.84 3.11 41.51
C GLY A 192 13.37 3.70 40.20
N PHE A 193 12.96 4.92 39.87
CA PHE A 193 13.52 5.74 38.81
C PHE A 193 14.40 6.79 39.46
N GLU A 194 15.60 6.97 38.94
CA GLU A 194 16.52 8.03 39.28
C GLU A 194 15.99 9.40 38.83
N ASP A 195 16.63 10.47 39.30
CA ASP A 195 16.29 11.84 38.91
C ASP A 195 16.38 12.05 37.39
N GLU A 196 15.57 12.99 36.87
CA GLU A 196 15.64 13.36 35.43
C GLU A 196 17.04 13.86 35.08
N ILE A 197 17.58 13.36 33.95
CA ILE A 197 18.88 13.73 33.43
C ILE A 197 18.71 14.71 32.26
N GLU A 198 19.68 15.62 32.11
CA GLU A 198 19.74 16.51 30.96
C GLU A 198 20.18 15.76 29.70
N PHE A 199 19.82 16.32 28.53
CA PHE A 199 20.20 15.70 27.24
C PHE A 199 21.71 15.44 27.10
N ASP A 200 22.53 16.34 27.63
CA ASP A 200 24.00 16.23 27.63
C ASP A 200 24.51 15.05 28.48
N ASP A 201 23.77 14.65 29.48
CA ASP A 201 24.08 13.46 30.30
C ASP A 201 23.68 12.18 29.55
N PHE A 202 22.52 12.19 28.88
CA PHE A 202 22.12 11.09 28.03
C PHE A 202 23.08 10.87 26.85
N ALA A 203 23.58 11.95 26.25
CA ALA A 203 24.53 11.90 25.12
C ALA A 203 25.88 11.25 25.47
N LYS A 204 26.21 11.12 26.75
CA LYS A 204 27.41 10.42 27.24
C LYS A 204 27.22 8.90 27.29
N VAL A 205 25.98 8.41 27.17
CA VAL A 205 25.66 6.96 27.21
C VAL A 205 25.93 6.33 25.86
N ASP A 206 26.87 5.39 25.79
CA ASP A 206 27.17 4.60 24.60
C ASP A 206 26.21 3.39 24.52
N LEU A 207 25.17 3.52 23.72
CA LEU A 207 24.18 2.46 23.49
C LEU A 207 24.58 1.64 22.27
N ARG A 208 24.79 0.32 22.45
CA ARG A 208 25.17 -0.60 21.37
C ARG A 208 24.17 -1.76 21.29
N ILE A 209 23.94 -2.22 20.07
CA ILE A 209 23.22 -3.47 19.85
C ILE A 209 24.19 -4.61 20.11
N ALA A 210 23.77 -5.59 20.95
CA ALA A 210 24.53 -6.79 21.25
C ALA A 210 23.66 -8.04 21.06
N GLU A 211 24.30 -9.12 20.65
CA GLU A 211 23.68 -10.45 20.58
C GLU A 211 23.92 -11.17 21.92
N ILE A 212 22.86 -11.73 22.51
CA ILE A 212 22.97 -12.55 23.71
C ILE A 212 23.47 -13.92 23.28
N ILE A 213 24.70 -14.25 23.62
CA ILE A 213 25.36 -15.54 23.29
C ILE A 213 25.00 -16.61 24.31
N SER A 214 24.85 -16.25 25.59
CA SER A 214 24.42 -17.15 26.65
C SER A 214 23.73 -16.39 27.76
N ALA A 215 22.79 -17.02 28.44
CA ALA A 215 22.16 -16.52 29.65
C ALA A 215 22.06 -17.64 30.67
N GLU A 216 22.54 -17.40 31.89
CA GLU A 216 22.53 -18.39 32.99
C GLU A 216 21.86 -17.76 34.20
N HIS A 217 21.13 -18.59 34.94
CA HIS A 217 20.47 -18.18 36.17
C HIS A 217 21.50 -17.92 37.29
N VAL A 218 21.46 -16.75 37.90
CA VAL A 218 22.31 -16.40 39.04
C VAL A 218 21.64 -16.86 40.34
N GLU A 219 22.25 -17.83 41.08
CA GLU A 219 21.71 -18.29 42.34
C GLU A 219 21.60 -17.15 43.35
N GLY A 220 20.39 -16.95 43.89
CA GLY A 220 20.09 -15.92 44.89
C GLY A 220 19.72 -14.54 44.33
N ALA A 221 19.53 -14.43 43.02
CA ALA A 221 19.09 -13.20 42.38
C ALA A 221 17.89 -13.43 41.45
N ASP A 222 16.68 -13.17 41.92
CA ASP A 222 15.44 -13.43 41.17
C ASP A 222 15.25 -12.50 39.94
N LYS A 223 16.10 -11.49 39.76
CA LYS A 223 16.01 -10.46 38.69
C LYS A 223 17.22 -10.42 37.76
N LEU A 224 18.20 -11.34 37.91
CA LEU A 224 19.38 -11.37 37.08
C LEU A 224 19.45 -12.74 36.34
N LEU A 225 19.83 -12.66 35.07
CA LEU A 225 20.13 -13.78 34.20
C LEU A 225 21.60 -13.75 33.83
#